data_3c4430847444ad48130084e47f56099c
#
_entry.id   3c4430847444ad48130084e47f56099c
#
_cell.length_a   1.000
_cell.length_b   1.000
_cell.length_c   1.000
_cell.angle_alpha   90.00
_cell.angle_beta   90.00
_cell.angle_gamma   90.00
#
_symmetry.space_group_name_H-M   'P 1'
#
loop_
_entity.id
_entity.type
_entity.pdbx_description
1 polymer ?
#
loop_
_entity_poly.entity_id
_entity_poly.type
_entity_poly.pdbx_seq_one_letter_code
_entity_poly.pdbx_strand_id
1 'polypeptide(L)'
;LGDRHTFKYDDHGNMIEKSFESDGKLRRQYIYKFDNKGNLTVEKEYIYFQKDKEESEKFYKYDKKGNKIQSKEFFSSGGYPLIKTYKYDENSNLIEAGVESRNINVNYKESYQYDEKGNKTECIQTDGRKTPLEIRRWFRESDPDGEFWEYEYYEE
;
A
#
# COMPACT_ATOMS: atom_id res chain seq x y z
N LEU A 1 24.55 -22.48 -14.35
CA LEU A 1 23.18 -22.66 -13.83
C LEU A 1 22.46 -21.34 -13.99
N GLY A 2 21.31 -21.37 -14.69
CA GLY A 2 20.53 -20.14 -14.92
C GLY A 2 19.56 -19.83 -13.77
N ASP A 3 18.84 -18.70 -13.92
CA ASP A 3 17.80 -18.28 -13.00
C ASP A 3 16.55 -19.15 -13.16
N ARG A 4 15.87 -19.42 -12.04
CA ARG A 4 14.67 -20.25 -11.99
C ARG A 4 13.59 -19.58 -11.15
N HIS A 5 12.38 -19.52 -11.69
CA HIS A 5 11.18 -19.12 -10.96
C HIS A 5 10.28 -20.33 -10.77
N THR A 6 9.72 -20.48 -9.57
CA THR A 6 8.72 -21.51 -9.27
C THR A 6 7.49 -20.85 -8.65
N PHE A 7 6.32 -21.43 -8.91
CA PHE A 7 5.03 -20.93 -8.47
C PHE A 7 4.19 -22.08 -7.93
N LYS A 8 3.46 -21.85 -6.84
CA LYS A 8 2.47 -22.80 -6.33
C LYS A 8 1.12 -22.11 -6.21
N TYR A 9 0.07 -22.85 -6.43
CA TYR A 9 -1.31 -22.38 -6.40
C TYR A 9 -2.14 -23.25 -5.46
N ASP A 10 -3.20 -22.66 -4.90
CA ASP A 10 -4.22 -23.42 -4.18
C ASP A 10 -5.27 -24.01 -5.13
N ASP A 11 -6.25 -24.74 -4.58
CA ASP A 11 -7.31 -25.38 -5.38
C ASP A 11 -8.28 -24.37 -6.03
N HIS A 12 -8.23 -23.08 -5.63
CA HIS A 12 -8.99 -21.98 -6.20
C HIS A 12 -8.23 -21.23 -7.29
N GLY A 13 -6.96 -21.61 -7.56
CA GLY A 13 -6.09 -20.95 -8.54
C GLY A 13 -5.39 -19.69 -7.99
N ASN A 14 -5.45 -19.41 -6.70
CA ASN A 14 -4.68 -18.32 -6.11
C ASN A 14 -3.20 -18.73 -5.97
N MET A 15 -2.28 -17.84 -6.36
CA MET A 15 -0.85 -18.09 -6.18
C MET A 15 -0.50 -17.95 -4.69
N ILE A 16 -0.14 -19.07 -4.05
CA ILE A 16 0.19 -19.13 -2.62
C ILE A 16 1.69 -19.07 -2.33
N GLU A 17 2.53 -19.33 -3.33
CA GLU A 17 3.98 -19.22 -3.21
C GLU A 17 4.61 -18.84 -4.55
N LYS A 18 5.64 -17.99 -4.49
CA LYS A 18 6.54 -17.68 -5.61
C LYS A 18 7.96 -17.72 -5.09
N SER A 19 8.87 -18.44 -5.76
CA SER A 19 10.28 -18.52 -5.40
C SER A 19 11.18 -18.15 -6.57
N PHE A 20 12.32 -17.53 -6.26
CA PHE A 20 13.37 -17.21 -7.21
C PHE A 20 14.69 -17.81 -6.74
N GLU A 21 15.29 -18.60 -7.62
CA GLU A 21 16.61 -19.22 -7.45
C GLU A 21 17.58 -18.65 -8.49
N SER A 22 18.82 -18.40 -8.07
CA SER A 22 19.93 -18.04 -8.94
C SER A 22 21.14 -18.89 -8.59
N ASP A 23 21.82 -19.46 -9.59
CA ASP A 23 22.93 -20.40 -9.43
C ASP A 23 22.61 -21.56 -8.47
N GLY A 24 21.38 -22.10 -8.54
CA GLY A 24 20.92 -23.21 -7.73
C GLY A 24 20.70 -22.87 -6.25
N LYS A 25 20.66 -21.57 -5.88
CA LYS A 25 20.42 -21.10 -4.53
C LYS A 25 19.15 -20.28 -4.49
N LEU A 26 18.27 -20.56 -3.50
CA LEU A 26 17.11 -19.73 -3.21
C LEU A 26 17.57 -18.33 -2.83
N ARG A 27 17.05 -17.32 -3.53
CA ARG A 27 17.37 -15.91 -3.33
C ARG A 27 16.20 -15.13 -2.78
N ARG A 28 14.98 -15.48 -3.19
CA ARG A 28 13.77 -14.79 -2.74
C ARG A 28 12.58 -15.75 -2.75
N GLN A 29 11.72 -15.59 -1.75
CA GLN A 29 10.48 -16.36 -1.64
C GLN A 29 9.37 -15.45 -1.16
N TYR A 30 8.20 -15.60 -1.77
CA TYR A 30 6.97 -14.96 -1.35
C TYR A 30 5.96 -16.01 -0.96
N ILE A 31 5.23 -15.77 0.13
CA ILE A 31 4.13 -16.60 0.59
C ILE A 31 2.89 -15.74 0.75
N TYR A 32 1.78 -16.19 0.18
CA TYR A 32 0.52 -15.47 0.17
C TYR A 32 -0.57 -16.27 0.86
N LYS A 33 -1.47 -15.57 1.58
CA LYS A 33 -2.69 -16.17 2.13
C LYS A 33 -3.89 -15.35 1.73
N PHE A 34 -4.97 -16.04 1.42
CA PHE A 34 -6.21 -15.44 0.98
C PHE A 34 -7.34 -15.77 1.96
N ASP A 35 -8.38 -14.94 2.01
CA ASP A 35 -9.62 -15.26 2.68
C ASP A 35 -10.53 -16.09 1.77
N ASN A 36 -11.70 -16.48 2.29
CA ASN A 36 -12.68 -17.27 1.55
C ASN A 36 -13.36 -16.52 0.39
N LYS A 37 -13.09 -15.23 0.21
CA LYS A 37 -13.55 -14.40 -0.91
C LYS A 37 -12.47 -14.18 -1.96
N GLY A 38 -11.27 -14.74 -1.75
CA GLY A 38 -10.11 -14.55 -2.62
C GLY A 38 -9.34 -13.25 -2.38
N ASN A 39 -9.58 -12.52 -1.30
CA ASN A 39 -8.79 -11.34 -0.97
C ASN A 39 -7.47 -11.75 -0.32
N LEU A 40 -6.36 -11.16 -0.75
CA LEU A 40 -5.03 -11.36 -0.16
C LEU A 40 -4.99 -10.80 1.27
N THR A 41 -4.84 -11.66 2.28
CA THR A 41 -4.83 -11.25 3.70
C THR A 41 -3.43 -11.17 4.30
N VAL A 42 -2.49 -11.98 3.81
CA VAL A 42 -1.10 -12.00 4.26
C VAL A 42 -0.17 -12.15 3.06
N GLU A 43 0.88 -11.35 3.05
CA GLU A 43 2.03 -11.49 2.16
C GLU A 43 3.28 -11.52 3.01
N LYS A 44 4.12 -12.56 2.83
CA LYS A 44 5.45 -12.66 3.43
C LYS A 44 6.49 -12.66 2.33
N GLU A 45 7.55 -11.89 2.52
CA GLU A 45 8.71 -11.88 1.66
C GLU A 45 9.93 -12.31 2.45
N TYR A 46 10.70 -13.23 1.88
CA TYR A 46 11.99 -13.69 2.39
C TYR A 46 13.07 -13.37 1.36
N ILE A 47 14.12 -12.67 1.78
CA ILE A 47 15.32 -12.42 0.97
C ILE A 47 16.47 -13.16 1.62
N TYR A 48 17.10 -14.09 0.87
CA TYR A 48 18.16 -14.96 1.37
C TYR A 48 19.52 -14.44 0.93
N PHE A 49 20.39 -14.22 1.89
CA PHE A 49 21.81 -13.91 1.71
C PHE A 49 22.66 -15.16 1.99
N GLN A 50 23.98 -15.05 1.87
CA GLN A 50 24.86 -16.21 2.07
C GLN A 50 24.75 -16.83 3.47
N LYS A 51 24.51 -16.02 4.52
CA LYS A 51 24.44 -16.46 5.91
C LYS A 51 23.20 -15.99 6.65
N ASP A 52 22.44 -15.06 6.08
CA ASP A 52 21.32 -14.38 6.73
C ASP A 52 20.07 -14.40 5.88
N LYS A 53 18.95 -14.10 6.50
CA LYS A 53 17.65 -13.97 5.87
C LYS A 53 16.96 -12.69 6.38
N GLU A 54 16.52 -11.86 5.47
CA GLU A 54 15.57 -10.79 5.78
C GLU A 54 14.14 -11.26 5.54
N GLU A 55 13.23 -10.77 6.36
CA GLU A 55 11.80 -11.09 6.30
C GLU A 55 10.99 -9.80 6.40
N SER A 56 9.99 -9.66 5.54
CA SER A 56 8.93 -8.70 5.73
C SER A 56 7.58 -9.40 5.68
N GLU A 57 6.62 -8.88 6.46
CA GLU A 57 5.28 -9.43 6.53
C GLU A 57 4.25 -8.31 6.42
N LYS A 58 3.32 -8.46 5.48
CA LYS A 58 2.22 -7.53 5.25
C LYS A 58 0.89 -8.20 5.57
N PHE A 59 0.05 -7.49 6.30
CA PHE A 59 -1.32 -7.89 6.60
C PHE A 59 -2.29 -6.92 5.96
N TYR A 60 -3.36 -7.44 5.39
CA TYR A 60 -4.38 -6.65 4.72
C TYR A 60 -5.75 -6.89 5.36
N LYS A 61 -6.56 -5.84 5.44
CA LYS A 61 -7.97 -5.92 5.82
C LYS A 61 -8.84 -5.32 4.76
N TYR A 62 -10.02 -5.88 4.61
CA TYR A 62 -11.01 -5.49 3.63
C TYR A 62 -12.35 -5.20 4.29
N ASP A 63 -13.16 -4.36 3.67
CA ASP A 63 -14.56 -4.17 4.03
C ASP A 63 -15.44 -5.29 3.44
N LYS A 64 -16.75 -5.18 3.66
CA LYS A 64 -17.70 -6.17 3.13
C LYS A 64 -17.81 -6.19 1.61
N LYS A 65 -17.45 -5.07 0.95
CA LYS A 65 -17.45 -4.91 -0.51
C LYS A 65 -16.16 -5.41 -1.16
N GLY A 66 -15.13 -5.75 -0.37
CA GLY A 66 -13.82 -6.17 -0.86
C GLY A 66 -12.83 -5.01 -1.05
N ASN A 67 -13.14 -3.79 -0.62
CA ASN A 67 -12.21 -2.68 -0.66
C ASN A 67 -11.18 -2.83 0.47
N LYS A 68 -9.90 -2.64 0.16
CA LYS A 68 -8.82 -2.72 1.15
C LYS A 68 -8.86 -1.51 2.10
N ILE A 69 -9.18 -1.74 3.38
CA ILE A 69 -9.30 -0.68 4.39
C ILE A 69 -8.05 -0.50 5.26
N GLN A 70 -7.15 -1.47 5.29
CA GLN A 70 -5.90 -1.36 6.05
C GLN A 70 -4.82 -2.26 5.44
N SER A 71 -3.57 -1.80 5.52
CA SER A 71 -2.38 -2.67 5.46
C SER A 71 -1.44 -2.34 6.61
N LYS A 72 -0.76 -3.39 7.13
CA LYS A 72 0.33 -3.27 8.11
C LYS A 72 1.53 -4.02 7.58
N GLU A 73 2.69 -3.38 7.57
CA GLU A 73 3.94 -3.96 7.11
C GLU A 73 4.96 -3.97 8.25
N PHE A 74 5.50 -5.14 8.54
CA PHE A 74 6.54 -5.38 9.54
C PHE A 74 7.83 -5.78 8.83
N PHE A 75 8.96 -5.31 9.36
CA PHE A 75 10.29 -5.61 8.82
C PHE A 75 11.11 -6.39 9.84
N SER A 76 11.97 -7.30 9.38
CA SER A 76 12.85 -8.13 10.24
C SER A 76 13.82 -7.31 11.10
N SER A 77 14.14 -6.08 10.67
CA SER A 77 14.94 -5.14 11.47
C SER A 77 14.24 -4.73 12.79
N GLY A 78 13.00 -5.15 12.99
CA GLY A 78 12.18 -4.80 14.14
C GLY A 78 11.62 -3.39 14.07
N GLY A 79 10.96 -2.98 15.18
CA GLY A 79 10.39 -1.65 15.32
C GLY A 79 8.88 -1.61 15.05
N TYR A 80 8.37 -0.39 14.82
CA TYR A 80 6.96 -0.17 14.60
C TYR A 80 6.57 -0.44 13.15
N PRO A 81 5.38 -1.01 12.90
CA PRO A 81 4.92 -1.26 11.54
C PRO A 81 4.66 0.04 10.77
N LEU A 82 4.76 -0.05 9.44
CA LEU A 82 4.16 0.91 8.53
C LEU A 82 2.68 0.56 8.40
N ILE A 83 1.80 1.47 8.81
CA ILE A 83 0.34 1.29 8.76
C ILE A 83 -0.22 2.21 7.70
N LYS A 84 -0.99 1.66 6.76
CA LYS A 84 -1.79 2.42 5.80
C LYS A 84 -3.26 2.12 6.04
N THR A 85 -4.08 3.17 6.02
CA THR A 85 -5.54 3.07 6.18
C THR A 85 -6.24 3.70 4.99
N TYR A 86 -7.43 3.20 4.66
CA TYR A 86 -8.20 3.66 3.52
C TYR A 86 -9.68 3.72 3.90
N LYS A 87 -10.39 4.73 3.42
CA LYS A 87 -11.84 4.84 3.51
C LYS A 87 -12.43 5.07 2.14
N TYR A 88 -13.61 4.52 1.93
CA TYR A 88 -14.31 4.59 0.67
C TYR A 88 -15.73 5.10 0.88
N ASP A 89 -16.29 5.73 -0.13
CA ASP A 89 -17.70 6.10 -0.19
C ASP A 89 -18.58 4.89 -0.55
N GLU A 90 -19.88 5.14 -0.70
CA GLU A 90 -20.84 4.11 -1.07
C GLU A 90 -20.62 3.53 -2.47
N ASN A 91 -19.96 4.27 -3.36
CA ASN A 91 -19.63 3.88 -4.72
C ASN A 91 -18.25 3.20 -4.83
N SER A 92 -17.54 2.99 -3.68
CA SER A 92 -16.17 2.47 -3.61
C SER A 92 -15.11 3.42 -4.17
N ASN A 93 -15.36 4.73 -4.22
CA ASN A 93 -14.34 5.73 -4.47
C ASN A 93 -13.52 5.93 -3.19
N LEU A 94 -12.18 6.01 -3.30
CA LEU A 94 -11.29 6.26 -2.18
C LEU A 94 -11.44 7.72 -1.70
N ILE A 95 -12.03 7.94 -0.53
CA ILE A 95 -12.24 9.29 0.02
C ILE A 95 -11.19 9.71 1.07
N GLU A 96 -10.46 8.75 1.63
CA GLU A 96 -9.40 9.02 2.60
C GLU A 96 -8.31 7.96 2.51
N ALA A 97 -7.05 8.37 2.53
CA ALA A 97 -5.90 7.50 2.75
C ALA A 97 -5.02 8.07 3.87
N GLY A 98 -4.47 7.21 4.71
CA GLY A 98 -3.56 7.59 5.80
C GLY A 98 -2.33 6.70 5.82
N VAL A 99 -1.20 7.28 6.24
CA VAL A 99 0.05 6.55 6.48
C VAL A 99 0.59 6.93 7.85
N GLU A 100 0.89 5.93 8.66
CA GLU A 100 1.50 6.08 9.98
C GLU A 100 2.70 5.14 10.09
N SER A 101 3.86 5.67 10.52
CA SER A 101 5.00 4.89 10.96
C SER A 101 5.84 5.69 11.97
N ARG A 102 6.07 5.10 13.14
CA ARG A 102 6.92 5.71 14.16
C ARG A 102 8.41 5.59 13.84
N ASN A 103 8.81 4.55 13.11
CA ASN A 103 10.22 4.33 12.77
C ASN A 103 10.77 5.40 11.84
N ILE A 104 9.99 5.82 10.85
CA ILE A 104 10.38 6.83 9.86
C ILE A 104 9.70 8.18 10.12
N ASN A 105 9.05 8.32 11.29
CA ASN A 105 8.35 9.52 11.73
C ASN A 105 7.40 10.07 10.65
N VAL A 106 6.69 9.18 9.97
CA VAL A 106 5.69 9.51 8.96
C VAL A 106 4.31 9.38 9.57
N ASN A 107 3.53 10.45 9.45
CA ASN A 107 2.12 10.44 9.80
C ASN A 107 1.43 11.49 8.92
N TYR A 108 0.74 11.07 7.89
CA TYR A 108 -0.04 11.96 7.05
C TYR A 108 -1.36 11.32 6.62
N LYS A 109 -2.27 12.16 6.21
CA LYS A 109 -3.59 11.80 5.75
C LYS A 109 -3.91 12.58 4.48
N GLU A 110 -4.49 11.90 3.52
CA GLU A 110 -5.02 12.47 2.30
C GLU A 110 -6.53 12.30 2.26
N SER A 111 -7.25 13.33 1.85
CA SER A 111 -8.69 13.31 1.63
C SER A 111 -8.98 13.68 0.18
N TYR A 112 -9.96 13.01 -0.43
CA TYR A 112 -10.28 13.16 -1.84
C TYR A 112 -11.74 13.53 -2.03
N GLN A 113 -12.01 14.38 -3.02
CA GLN A 113 -13.36 14.69 -3.49
C GLN A 113 -13.52 14.28 -4.95
N TYR A 114 -14.74 14.02 -5.34
CA TYR A 114 -15.09 13.56 -6.68
C TYR A 114 -16.31 14.32 -7.21
N ASP A 115 -16.36 14.52 -8.51
CA ASP A 115 -17.56 15.01 -9.19
C ASP A 115 -18.62 13.91 -9.36
N GLU A 116 -19.77 14.27 -9.88
CA GLU A 116 -20.88 13.34 -10.15
C GLU A 116 -20.52 12.24 -11.16
N LYS A 117 -19.46 12.43 -11.96
CA LYS A 117 -18.96 11.47 -12.95
C LYS A 117 -17.90 10.54 -12.35
N GLY A 118 -17.51 10.74 -11.08
CA GLY A 118 -16.46 9.97 -10.41
C GLY A 118 -15.03 10.43 -10.73
N ASN A 119 -14.85 11.61 -11.33
CA ASN A 119 -13.53 12.18 -11.51
C ASN A 119 -13.06 12.84 -10.20
N LYS A 120 -11.79 12.61 -9.83
CA LYS A 120 -11.20 13.25 -8.66
C LYS A 120 -11.04 14.76 -8.92
N THR A 121 -11.66 15.58 -8.07
CA THR A 121 -11.66 17.05 -8.20
C THR A 121 -10.77 17.72 -7.17
N GLU A 122 -10.52 17.10 -6.01
CA GLU A 122 -9.70 17.67 -4.95
C GLU A 122 -8.92 16.57 -4.23
N CYS A 123 -7.69 16.90 -3.81
CA CYS A 123 -6.89 16.13 -2.89
C CYS A 123 -6.31 17.08 -1.84
N ILE A 124 -6.60 16.83 -0.56
CA ILE A 124 -6.05 17.57 0.57
C ILE A 124 -5.14 16.65 1.34
N GLN A 125 -3.86 17.01 1.48
CA GLN A 125 -2.92 16.32 2.32
C GLN A 125 -2.73 17.08 3.64
N THR A 126 -2.85 16.38 4.76
CA THR A 126 -2.59 16.92 6.10
C THR A 126 -1.52 16.08 6.79
N ASP A 127 -0.59 16.73 7.50
CA ASP A 127 0.31 16.03 8.42
C ASP A 127 -0.48 15.66 9.68
N GLY A 128 -0.42 14.41 10.11
CA GLY A 128 -1.09 13.92 11.31
C GLY A 128 -0.45 14.36 12.64
N ARG A 129 0.57 15.21 12.61
CA ARG A 129 1.13 15.82 13.84
C ARG A 129 0.20 16.91 14.32
N LYS A 130 0.01 17.01 15.64
CA LYS A 130 -0.91 17.95 16.31
C LYS A 130 -0.47 19.44 16.26
N THR A 131 0.28 19.86 15.26
CA THR A 131 0.59 21.27 15.03
C THR A 131 -0.21 21.77 13.84
N PRO A 132 -0.67 23.02 13.79
CA PRO A 132 -1.29 23.57 12.60
C PRO A 132 -0.28 23.48 11.47
N LEU A 133 -0.52 22.62 10.52
CA LEU A 133 0.39 22.29 9.47
C LEU A 133 -0.21 22.58 8.12
N GLU A 134 0.68 22.98 7.27
CA GLU A 134 0.44 23.26 5.86
C GLU A 134 -0.63 22.34 5.29
N ILE A 135 -1.79 22.88 5.00
CA ILE A 135 -2.81 22.22 4.19
C ILE A 135 -2.33 22.34 2.77
N ARG A 136 -1.86 21.24 2.19
CA ARG A 136 -1.54 21.21 0.76
C ARG A 136 -2.81 20.85 0.01
N ARG A 137 -3.36 21.81 -0.70
CA ARG A 137 -4.45 21.59 -1.64
C ARG A 137 -3.88 21.35 -3.03
N TRP A 138 -4.32 20.27 -3.63
CA TRP A 138 -3.99 19.92 -5.01
C TRP A 138 -5.26 20.13 -5.82
N PHE A 139 -5.20 21.01 -6.81
CA PHE A 139 -6.27 21.17 -7.77
C PHE A 139 -5.82 20.55 -9.09
N ARG A 140 -6.71 19.80 -9.70
CA ARG A 140 -6.53 19.34 -11.06
C ARG A 140 -7.22 20.34 -11.98
N GLU A 141 -6.47 21.17 -12.69
CA GLU A 141 -6.96 21.81 -13.90
C GLU A 141 -6.80 20.81 -15.05
N SER A 142 -7.89 20.51 -15.74
CA SER A 142 -7.88 19.70 -16.96
C SER A 142 -7.39 20.57 -18.10
N ASP A 143 -6.10 20.53 -18.38
CA ASP A 143 -5.57 20.96 -19.68
C ASP A 143 -5.73 19.82 -20.69
N PRO A 144 -6.22 20.06 -21.91
CA PRO A 144 -6.37 19.03 -22.93
C PRO A 144 -5.08 18.33 -23.33
N ASP A 145 -3.89 18.87 -23.00
CA ASP A 145 -2.59 18.36 -23.43
C ASP A 145 -1.64 17.87 -22.30
N GLY A 146 -2.07 17.85 -21.03
CA GLY A 146 -1.21 17.38 -19.95
C GLY A 146 -1.75 17.58 -18.53
N GLU A 147 -1.25 16.80 -17.60
CA GLU A 147 -1.55 16.95 -16.18
C GLU A 147 -0.56 17.92 -15.55
N PHE A 148 -1.00 19.12 -15.15
CA PHE A 148 -0.24 20.04 -14.32
C PHE A 148 -0.77 20.01 -12.89
N TRP A 149 0.15 19.98 -11.91
CA TRP A 149 -0.16 20.09 -10.49
C TRP A 149 0.34 21.46 -10.02
N GLU A 150 -0.57 22.34 -9.60
CA GLU A 150 -0.22 23.61 -8.98
C GLU A 150 -0.31 23.48 -7.45
N TYR A 151 0.69 24.02 -6.74
CA TYR A 151 0.77 23.97 -5.29
C TYR A 151 0.39 25.33 -4.73
N GLU A 152 -0.67 25.44 -3.94
CA GLU A 152 -0.90 26.59 -3.08
C GLU A 152 -0.53 26.26 -1.63
N TYR A 153 0.33 27.10 -1.06
CA TYR A 153 0.67 27.05 0.36
C TYR A 153 -0.14 28.12 1.08
N TYR A 154 -0.86 27.75 2.13
CA TYR A 154 -1.43 28.70 3.06
C TYR A 154 -0.63 28.65 4.36
N GLU A 155 0.06 29.73 4.71
CA GLU A 155 0.57 30.00 6.04
C GLU A 155 -0.55 30.72 6.83
N GLU A 156 -0.86 30.22 8.05
CA GLU A 156 -1.59 30.96 9.06
C GLU A 156 -0.61 31.73 9.97
#